data_d75b822a7759778e6c3d0b6ff124fd8e
#
_entry.id   d75b822a7759778e6c3d0b6ff124fd8e
#
_cell.length_a   1.000
_cell.length_b   1.000
_cell.length_c   1.000
_cell.angle_alpha   90.00
_cell.angle_beta   90.00
_cell.angle_gamma   90.00
#
_symmetry.space_group_name_H-M   'P 1'
#
loop_
_entity.id
_entity.type
_entity.pdbx_description
1 polymer ?
#
loop_
_entity_poly.entity_id
_entity_poly.type
_entity_poly.pdbx_seq_one_letter_code
_entity_poly.pdbx_strand_id
1 'polypeptide(L)'
;LCGGGGGGQREAYGEKGTYYRAAHSVEEEVVEQPKCLVGGDLKAYQMAGLRWLVSLHNNNLNGILADEMGLGKTIQTIALLGYLMEVKKLAGPFLVIVPLAVLSNWQLELARWLPSATACIYKGAPEVRRDLFEKEMADGRLLEDGSPPFNVAVTTYELIMKDKQRLKRFAYQYIIIDEGHRMKNAASKLSATLMQYESAHRVLLTGTPLQNNLHELWALLHFLYEQEFPTSTAFDSAFNLNGK
;
A
#
# COMPACT_ATOMS: atom_id res chain seq x y z
N LEU A 1 -10.95 -8.35 -55.27
CA LEU A 1 -9.85 -7.55 -54.77
C LEU A 1 -10.10 -7.22 -53.31
N CYS A 2 -9.57 -8.02 -52.44
CA CYS A 2 -9.60 -7.88 -51.00
C CYS A 2 -8.36 -7.14 -50.53
N GLY A 3 -8.50 -6.20 -49.60
CA GLY A 3 -7.39 -5.60 -48.86
C GLY A 3 -7.95 -5.10 -47.55
N GLY A 4 -7.73 -5.72 -46.45
CA GLY A 4 -6.68 -5.62 -45.53
C GLY A 4 -7.01 -4.54 -44.48
N GLY A 5 -7.69 -4.90 -43.37
CA GLY A 5 -7.88 -4.06 -42.21
C GLY A 5 -7.52 -4.85 -40.95
N GLY A 6 -6.23 -4.98 -40.65
CA GLY A 6 -5.73 -5.77 -39.52
C GLY A 6 -4.54 -5.16 -38.76
N GLY A 7 -4.23 -3.88 -38.96
CA GLY A 7 -3.04 -3.23 -38.40
C GLY A 7 -3.20 -2.62 -36.99
N GLY A 8 -4.36 -2.03 -36.68
CA GLY A 8 -4.49 -1.16 -35.49
C GLY A 8 -4.52 -1.86 -34.13
N GLN A 9 -4.92 -3.12 -34.04
CA GLN A 9 -5.01 -3.82 -32.75
C GLN A 9 -3.68 -4.42 -32.27
N ARG A 10 -2.77 -4.77 -33.19
CA ARG A 10 -1.44 -5.32 -32.83
C ARG A 10 -0.47 -4.26 -32.33
N GLU A 11 -0.55 -3.01 -32.84
CA GLU A 11 0.29 -1.90 -32.39
C GLU A 11 -0.09 -1.45 -30.96
N ALA A 12 -1.39 -1.35 -30.64
CA ALA A 12 -1.86 -0.97 -29.31
C ALA A 12 -1.45 -1.98 -28.19
N TYR A 13 -1.36 -3.28 -28.51
CA TYR A 13 -0.87 -4.28 -27.59
C TYR A 13 0.67 -4.26 -27.45
N GLY A 14 1.40 -3.88 -28.48
CA GLY A 14 2.85 -3.73 -28.49
C GLY A 14 3.30 -2.56 -27.59
N GLU A 15 2.63 -1.42 -27.69
CA GLU A 15 2.92 -0.23 -26.86
C GLU A 15 2.64 -0.47 -25.39
N LYS A 16 1.49 -1.06 -25.03
CA LYS A 16 1.15 -1.41 -23.64
C LYS A 16 2.20 -2.33 -23.00
N GLY A 17 2.71 -3.32 -23.74
CA GLY A 17 3.78 -4.21 -23.28
C GLY A 17 5.11 -3.48 -23.07
N THR A 18 5.37 -2.42 -23.82
CA THR A 18 6.58 -1.62 -23.73
C THR A 18 6.56 -0.70 -22.50
N TYR A 19 5.45 -0.02 -22.23
CA TYR A 19 5.27 0.80 -21.02
C TYR A 19 5.31 -0.04 -19.74
N TYR A 20 4.64 -1.21 -19.73
CA TYR A 20 4.69 -2.10 -18.58
C TYR A 20 6.11 -2.56 -18.30
N ARG A 21 6.86 -2.98 -19.32
CA ARG A 21 8.26 -3.39 -19.17
C ARG A 21 9.17 -2.26 -18.73
N ALA A 22 8.96 -1.04 -19.21
CA ALA A 22 9.71 0.12 -18.76
C ALA A 22 9.45 0.43 -17.29
N ALA A 23 8.19 0.35 -16.84
CA ALA A 23 7.79 0.59 -15.46
C ALA A 23 8.24 -0.53 -14.49
N HIS A 24 8.50 -1.77 -15.01
CA HIS A 24 8.97 -2.92 -14.25
C HIS A 24 10.35 -3.40 -14.75
N SER A 25 11.26 -2.44 -14.96
CA SER A 25 12.59 -2.69 -15.54
C SER A 25 13.54 -3.42 -14.60
N VAL A 26 13.35 -3.26 -13.28
CA VAL A 26 14.09 -4.01 -12.26
C VAL A 26 13.35 -5.30 -11.99
N GLU A 27 13.88 -6.40 -12.49
CA GLU A 27 13.32 -7.72 -12.27
C GLU A 27 14.03 -8.42 -11.12
N GLU A 28 13.25 -9.04 -10.24
CA GLU A 28 13.72 -9.88 -9.15
C GLU A 28 12.87 -11.14 -9.09
N GLU A 29 13.52 -12.29 -9.16
CA GLU A 29 12.82 -13.55 -9.11
C GLU A 29 12.51 -13.94 -7.65
N VAL A 30 11.24 -13.82 -7.26
CA VAL A 30 10.74 -14.30 -5.97
C VAL A 30 10.22 -15.71 -6.14
N VAL A 31 11.06 -16.69 -5.86
CA VAL A 31 10.74 -18.11 -6.06
C VAL A 31 9.88 -18.66 -4.93
N GLU A 32 10.21 -18.30 -3.69
CA GLU A 32 9.58 -18.79 -2.47
C GLU A 32 9.13 -17.64 -1.55
N GLN A 33 8.24 -17.94 -0.62
CA GLN A 33 7.86 -16.97 0.41
C GLN A 33 9.02 -16.72 1.38
N PRO A 34 9.06 -15.56 2.07
CA PRO A 34 10.04 -15.29 3.12
C PRO A 34 9.99 -16.34 4.22
N LYS A 35 11.14 -16.75 4.74
CA LYS A 35 11.25 -17.78 5.79
C LYS A 35 10.70 -17.31 7.13
N CYS A 36 10.67 -16.00 7.36
CA CYS A 36 10.06 -15.39 8.54
C CYS A 36 8.53 -15.52 8.58
N LEU A 37 7.88 -15.91 7.46
CA LEU A 37 6.45 -16.22 7.43
C LEU A 37 6.22 -17.65 7.92
N VAL A 38 5.60 -17.79 9.09
CA VAL A 38 5.41 -19.08 9.76
C VAL A 38 3.95 -19.51 9.86
N GLY A 39 2.99 -18.70 9.41
CA GLY A 39 1.55 -18.94 9.53
C GLY A 39 0.98 -20.01 8.60
N GLY A 40 1.77 -20.46 7.61
CA GLY A 40 1.41 -21.45 6.58
C GLY A 40 2.07 -21.11 5.24
N ASP A 41 1.67 -21.81 4.20
CA ASP A 41 2.16 -21.60 2.84
C ASP A 41 1.24 -20.64 2.08
N LEU A 42 1.86 -19.69 1.35
CA LEU A 42 1.12 -18.83 0.43
C LEU A 42 0.58 -19.65 -0.74
N LYS A 43 -0.69 -19.43 -1.06
CA LYS A 43 -1.29 -20.01 -2.26
C LYS A 43 -0.65 -19.42 -3.51
N ALA A 44 -0.72 -20.12 -4.64
CA ALA A 44 -0.08 -19.71 -5.89
C ALA A 44 -0.43 -18.27 -6.31
N TYR A 45 -1.71 -17.87 -6.17
CA TYR A 45 -2.14 -16.51 -6.48
C TYR A 45 -1.65 -15.47 -5.47
N GLN A 46 -1.48 -15.84 -4.18
CA GLN A 46 -0.89 -14.97 -3.15
C GLN A 46 0.60 -14.76 -3.41
N MET A 47 1.31 -15.80 -3.85
CA MET A 47 2.68 -15.69 -4.32
C MET A 47 2.80 -14.77 -5.55
N ALA A 48 1.84 -14.85 -6.49
CA ALA A 48 1.79 -13.94 -7.63
C ALA A 48 1.59 -12.48 -7.17
N GLY A 49 0.71 -12.26 -6.19
CA GLY A 49 0.52 -10.93 -5.58
C GLY A 49 1.78 -10.43 -4.86
N LEU A 50 2.47 -11.28 -4.11
CA LEU A 50 3.75 -10.93 -3.49
C LEU A 50 4.80 -10.52 -4.54
N ARG A 51 4.96 -11.30 -5.62
CA ARG A 51 5.89 -10.97 -6.72
C ARG A 51 5.57 -9.61 -7.33
N TRP A 52 4.31 -9.34 -7.56
CA TRP A 52 3.86 -8.05 -8.09
C TRP A 52 4.17 -6.90 -7.13
N LEU A 53 3.89 -7.05 -5.84
CA LEU A 53 4.20 -6.03 -4.82
C LEU A 53 5.71 -5.80 -4.69
N VAL A 54 6.52 -6.86 -4.76
CA VAL A 54 7.99 -6.75 -4.77
C VAL A 54 8.48 -6.04 -6.04
N SER A 55 7.89 -6.34 -7.19
CA SER A 55 8.20 -5.63 -8.44
C SER A 55 7.88 -4.14 -8.34
N LEU A 56 6.76 -3.75 -7.72
CA LEU A 56 6.46 -2.33 -7.45
C LEU A 56 7.55 -1.70 -6.58
N HIS A 57 7.93 -2.37 -5.49
CA HIS A 57 8.96 -1.87 -4.58
C HIS A 57 10.29 -1.64 -5.32
N ASN A 58 10.75 -2.64 -6.08
CA ASN A 58 12.03 -2.58 -6.79
C ASN A 58 12.08 -1.48 -7.85
N ASN A 59 10.94 -1.12 -8.41
CA ASN A 59 10.81 -0.08 -9.41
C ASN A 59 10.35 1.28 -8.84
N ASN A 60 10.36 1.40 -7.51
CA ASN A 60 9.94 2.62 -6.80
C ASN A 60 8.52 3.07 -7.17
N LEU A 61 7.61 2.10 -7.31
CA LEU A 61 6.21 2.33 -7.67
C LEU A 61 5.29 2.13 -6.48
N ASN A 62 4.24 2.94 -6.43
CA ASN A 62 3.08 2.75 -5.58
C ASN A 62 2.03 1.91 -6.32
N GLY A 63 1.06 1.31 -5.61
CA GLY A 63 0.08 0.47 -6.28
C GLY A 63 -1.23 0.28 -5.55
N ILE A 64 -2.17 -0.33 -6.28
CA ILE A 64 -3.49 -0.71 -5.78
C ILE A 64 -3.63 -2.21 -5.94
N LEU A 65 -3.70 -2.95 -4.82
CA LEU A 65 -4.02 -4.37 -4.82
C LEU A 65 -5.55 -4.52 -4.78
N ALA A 66 -6.15 -4.71 -5.95
CA ALA A 66 -7.60 -4.72 -6.17
C ALA A 66 -8.16 -6.15 -6.31
N ASP A 67 -7.67 -7.08 -5.52
CA ASP A 67 -8.17 -8.46 -5.49
C ASP A 67 -9.57 -8.53 -4.87
N GLU A 68 -10.35 -9.54 -5.25
CA GLU A 68 -11.67 -9.81 -4.65
C GLU A 68 -11.57 -10.00 -3.13
N MET A 69 -12.70 -9.78 -2.46
CA MET A 69 -12.79 -10.03 -1.01
C MET A 69 -12.53 -11.51 -0.70
N GLY A 70 -11.81 -11.79 0.39
CA GLY A 70 -11.51 -13.17 0.81
C GLY A 70 -10.27 -13.79 0.16
N LEU A 71 -9.63 -13.17 -0.82
CA LEU A 71 -8.39 -13.67 -1.45
C LEU A 71 -7.13 -13.46 -0.60
N GLY A 72 -7.27 -12.93 0.62
CA GLY A 72 -6.14 -12.81 1.55
C GLY A 72 -5.20 -11.66 1.23
N LYS A 73 -5.71 -10.48 0.84
CA LYS A 73 -4.91 -9.26 0.69
C LYS A 73 -4.09 -8.93 1.94
N THR A 74 -4.66 -9.16 3.13
CA THR A 74 -3.95 -9.02 4.41
C THR A 74 -2.70 -9.90 4.45
N ILE A 75 -2.82 -11.18 4.08
CA ILE A 75 -1.70 -12.14 4.09
C ILE A 75 -0.66 -11.75 3.03
N GLN A 76 -1.08 -11.36 1.83
CA GLN A 76 -0.16 -10.89 0.78
C GLN A 76 0.61 -9.64 1.24
N THR A 77 -0.05 -8.73 1.95
CA THR A 77 0.58 -7.55 2.52
C THR A 77 1.58 -7.91 3.62
N ILE A 78 1.22 -8.80 4.53
CA ILE A 78 2.11 -9.29 5.58
C ILE A 78 3.32 -10.00 4.95
N ALA A 79 3.11 -10.75 3.87
CA ALA A 79 4.18 -11.39 3.12
C ALA A 79 5.14 -10.37 2.49
N LEU A 80 4.62 -9.26 1.96
CA LEU A 80 5.46 -8.14 1.50
C LEU A 80 6.30 -7.60 2.66
N LEU A 81 5.69 -7.30 3.82
CA LEU A 81 6.41 -6.77 4.97
C LEU A 81 7.53 -7.74 5.41
N GLY A 82 7.22 -9.04 5.50
CA GLY A 82 8.21 -10.09 5.79
C GLY A 82 9.35 -10.10 4.77
N TYR A 83 9.04 -10.00 3.47
CA TYR A 83 10.03 -9.94 2.41
C TYR A 83 10.93 -8.70 2.53
N LEU A 84 10.36 -7.55 2.79
CA LEU A 84 11.11 -6.31 2.98
C LEU A 84 12.06 -6.41 4.20
N MET A 85 11.59 -6.98 5.30
CA MET A 85 12.41 -7.17 6.50
C MET A 85 13.51 -8.22 6.29
N GLU A 86 13.17 -9.38 5.72
CA GLU A 86 14.11 -10.50 5.59
C GLU A 86 15.10 -10.32 4.46
N VAL A 87 14.61 -9.96 3.26
CA VAL A 87 15.41 -9.91 2.03
C VAL A 87 16.00 -8.51 1.81
N LYS A 88 15.17 -7.47 1.92
CA LYS A 88 15.61 -6.10 1.69
C LYS A 88 16.27 -5.45 2.91
N LYS A 89 16.23 -6.10 4.09
CA LYS A 89 16.76 -5.60 5.35
C LYS A 89 16.16 -4.26 5.79
N LEU A 90 14.91 -4.03 5.44
CA LEU A 90 14.17 -2.84 5.82
C LEU A 90 13.38 -3.12 7.11
N ALA A 91 13.85 -2.57 8.23
CA ALA A 91 13.21 -2.77 9.53
C ALA A 91 11.87 -2.00 9.70
N GLY A 92 11.48 -1.17 8.75
CA GLY A 92 10.34 -0.27 8.84
C GLY A 92 10.78 1.17 9.17
N PRO A 93 9.94 1.99 9.82
CA PRO A 93 8.58 1.63 10.25
C PRO A 93 7.57 1.53 9.07
N PHE A 94 6.66 0.59 9.20
CA PHE A 94 5.54 0.42 8.28
C PHE A 94 4.24 0.85 8.97
N LEU A 95 3.37 1.57 8.27
CA LEU A 95 2.07 2.02 8.77
C LEU A 95 0.94 1.32 8.03
N VAL A 96 0.10 0.61 8.75
CA VAL A 96 -1.08 -0.06 8.23
C VAL A 96 -2.33 0.61 8.79
N ILE A 97 -3.16 1.17 7.92
CA ILE A 97 -4.37 1.91 8.28
C ILE A 97 -5.57 1.09 7.86
N VAL A 98 -6.41 0.75 8.83
CA VAL A 98 -7.50 -0.20 8.64
C VAL A 98 -8.83 0.32 9.20
N PRO A 99 -9.97 -0.16 8.70
CA PRO A 99 -11.24 0.02 9.39
C PRO A 99 -11.20 -0.59 10.80
N LEU A 100 -11.86 0.06 11.76
CA LEU A 100 -11.90 -0.40 13.15
C LEU A 100 -12.38 -1.87 13.26
N ALA A 101 -13.34 -2.25 12.43
CA ALA A 101 -13.92 -3.60 12.43
C ALA A 101 -12.92 -4.73 12.14
N VAL A 102 -11.88 -4.45 11.34
CA VAL A 102 -10.88 -5.45 10.93
C VAL A 102 -9.54 -5.32 11.66
N LEU A 103 -9.39 -4.33 12.53
CA LEU A 103 -8.13 -4.06 13.24
C LEU A 103 -7.67 -5.27 14.07
N SER A 104 -8.59 -5.91 14.79
CA SER A 104 -8.25 -7.11 15.58
C SER A 104 -7.85 -8.28 14.71
N ASN A 105 -8.43 -8.41 13.52
CA ASN A 105 -8.02 -9.44 12.55
C ASN A 105 -6.59 -9.18 12.05
N TRP A 106 -6.25 -7.94 11.73
CA TRP A 106 -4.88 -7.57 11.35
C TRP A 106 -3.87 -7.88 12.45
N GLN A 107 -4.21 -7.61 13.70
CA GLN A 107 -3.38 -7.96 14.86
C GLN A 107 -3.12 -9.47 14.95
N LEU A 108 -4.19 -10.29 14.80
CA LEU A 108 -4.09 -11.74 14.85
C LEU A 108 -3.28 -12.30 13.67
N GLU A 109 -3.52 -11.80 12.46
CA GLU A 109 -2.81 -12.25 11.27
C GLU A 109 -1.32 -11.87 11.32
N LEU A 110 -0.97 -10.67 11.78
CA LEU A 110 0.45 -10.29 11.99
C LEU A 110 1.12 -11.22 13.00
N ALA A 111 0.50 -11.45 14.16
CA ALA A 111 1.06 -12.33 15.18
C ALA A 111 1.21 -13.79 14.69
N ARG A 112 0.30 -14.24 13.83
CA ARG A 112 0.31 -15.60 13.26
C ARG A 112 1.34 -15.76 12.15
N TRP A 113 1.38 -14.81 11.20
CA TRP A 113 2.17 -14.96 9.97
C TRP A 113 3.59 -14.38 10.08
N LEU A 114 3.76 -13.31 10.84
CA LEU A 114 5.05 -12.61 10.96
C LEU A 114 5.37 -12.29 12.42
N PRO A 115 5.48 -13.31 13.30
CA PRO A 115 5.74 -13.11 14.74
C PRO A 115 7.11 -12.48 15.03
N SER A 116 8.00 -12.47 14.07
CA SER A 116 9.33 -11.79 14.18
C SER A 116 9.21 -10.27 14.10
N ALA A 117 8.09 -9.72 13.62
CA ALA A 117 7.90 -8.29 13.56
C ALA A 117 7.38 -7.72 14.88
N THR A 118 8.02 -6.67 15.38
CA THR A 118 7.50 -5.87 16.49
C THR A 118 6.33 -5.03 15.99
N ALA A 119 5.10 -5.46 16.31
CA ALA A 119 3.86 -4.82 15.88
C ALA A 119 3.27 -3.97 17.02
N CYS A 120 3.16 -2.65 16.80
CA CYS A 120 2.46 -1.72 17.67
C CYS A 120 1.00 -1.55 17.20
N ILE A 121 0.04 -1.99 18.02
CA ILE A 121 -1.38 -1.83 17.72
C ILE A 121 -1.87 -0.53 18.35
N TYR A 122 -1.83 0.55 17.58
CA TYR A 122 -2.14 1.88 18.06
C TYR A 122 -3.65 2.10 18.12
N LYS A 123 -4.24 1.83 19.31
CA LYS A 123 -5.68 1.94 19.58
C LYS A 123 -5.97 2.24 21.06
N GLY A 124 -7.22 2.52 21.40
CA GLY A 124 -7.67 2.68 22.80
C GLY A 124 -8.01 4.12 23.18
N ALA A 125 -8.19 4.35 24.48
CA ALA A 125 -8.44 5.67 25.05
C ALA A 125 -7.24 6.61 24.87
N PRO A 126 -7.40 7.93 24.93
CA PRO A 126 -6.31 8.90 24.72
C PRO A 126 -5.08 8.65 25.59
N GLU A 127 -5.27 8.26 26.85
CA GLU A 127 -4.21 7.96 27.80
C GLU A 127 -3.42 6.72 27.37
N VAL A 128 -4.13 5.65 26.95
CA VAL A 128 -3.50 4.42 26.44
C VAL A 128 -2.67 4.72 25.20
N ARG A 129 -3.20 5.51 24.26
CA ARG A 129 -2.47 5.87 23.04
C ARG A 129 -1.28 6.77 23.31
N ARG A 130 -1.34 7.63 24.34
CA ARG A 130 -0.19 8.40 24.79
C ARG A 130 0.90 7.47 25.31
N ASP A 131 0.54 6.54 26.18
CA ASP A 131 1.47 5.56 26.74
C ASP A 131 2.11 4.66 25.66
N LEU A 132 1.33 4.19 24.69
CA LEU A 132 1.84 3.45 23.53
C LEU A 132 2.86 4.30 22.75
N PHE A 133 2.55 5.56 22.49
CA PHE A 133 3.44 6.44 21.75
C PHE A 133 4.75 6.72 22.52
N GLU A 134 4.69 6.95 23.82
CA GLU A 134 5.85 7.24 24.66
C GLU A 134 6.73 6.00 24.87
N LYS A 135 6.13 4.82 25.12
CA LYS A 135 6.84 3.61 25.53
C LYS A 135 7.18 2.69 24.36
N GLU A 136 6.20 2.37 23.51
CA GLU A 136 6.40 1.41 22.41
C GLU A 136 6.89 2.08 21.13
N MET A 137 6.56 3.35 20.91
CA MET A 137 6.98 4.11 19.75
C MET A 137 8.12 5.09 20.05
N ALA A 138 8.72 5.02 21.24
CA ALA A 138 9.85 5.83 21.71
C ALA A 138 9.70 7.33 21.45
N ASP A 139 8.48 7.87 21.60
CA ASP A 139 8.11 9.27 21.34
C ASP A 139 8.52 9.75 19.93
N GLY A 140 8.53 8.85 18.95
CA GLY A 140 8.89 9.15 17.56
C GLY A 140 10.40 9.16 17.30
N ARG A 141 11.22 8.63 18.22
CA ARG A 141 12.68 8.58 18.09
C ARG A 141 13.14 7.20 17.62
N LEU A 142 14.27 7.16 16.94
CA LEU A 142 14.98 5.92 16.64
C LEU A 142 15.67 5.38 17.91
N LEU A 143 15.93 4.09 17.94
CA LEU A 143 16.74 3.44 18.95
C LEU A 143 18.23 3.82 18.77
N GLU A 144 19.09 3.45 19.73
CA GLU A 144 20.51 3.80 19.70
C GLU A 144 21.25 3.24 18.49
N ASP A 145 20.80 2.12 17.95
CA ASP A 145 21.33 1.49 16.73
C ASP A 145 20.79 2.09 15.43
N GLY A 146 19.96 3.13 15.52
CA GLY A 146 19.32 3.78 14.38
C GLY A 146 18.09 3.05 13.84
N SER A 147 17.68 1.93 14.43
CA SER A 147 16.48 1.20 14.04
C SER A 147 15.20 1.85 14.60
N PRO A 148 14.05 1.65 13.97
CA PRO A 148 12.77 2.07 14.55
C PRO A 148 12.40 1.19 15.76
N PRO A 149 11.71 1.75 16.78
CA PRO A 149 11.32 1.01 17.97
C PRO A 149 10.24 -0.07 17.69
N PHE A 150 9.63 -0.04 16.53
CA PHE A 150 8.67 -1.03 16.04
C PHE A 150 8.83 -1.22 14.53
N ASN A 151 8.47 -2.40 14.03
CA ASN A 151 8.46 -2.64 12.58
C ASN A 151 7.14 -2.18 11.95
N VAL A 152 6.00 -2.53 12.57
CA VAL A 152 4.66 -2.29 12.00
C VAL A 152 3.77 -1.59 13.00
N ALA A 153 3.23 -0.44 12.65
CA ALA A 153 2.13 0.19 13.38
C ALA A 153 0.80 -0.10 12.66
N VAL A 154 -0.18 -0.65 13.37
CA VAL A 154 -1.55 -0.84 12.86
C VAL A 154 -2.48 0.10 13.60
N THR A 155 -3.25 0.90 12.86
CA THR A 155 -4.16 1.88 13.43
C THR A 155 -5.39 2.10 12.56
N THR A 156 -6.29 2.98 12.98
CA THR A 156 -7.54 3.28 12.26
C THR A 156 -7.51 4.64 11.59
N TYR A 157 -8.39 4.83 10.60
CA TYR A 157 -8.60 6.11 9.92
C TYR A 157 -8.87 7.28 10.87
N GLU A 158 -9.66 7.03 11.94
CA GLU A 158 -9.96 8.07 12.92
C GLU A 158 -8.74 8.50 13.72
N LEU A 159 -7.90 7.54 14.10
CA LEU A 159 -6.72 7.80 14.92
C LEU A 159 -5.61 8.48 14.12
N ILE A 160 -5.50 8.17 12.83
CA ILE A 160 -4.63 8.91 11.89
C ILE A 160 -4.98 10.40 11.89
N MET A 161 -6.25 10.75 11.94
CA MET A 161 -6.68 12.15 11.98
C MET A 161 -6.57 12.77 13.38
N LYS A 162 -6.95 12.03 14.44
CA LYS A 162 -6.93 12.53 15.82
C LYS A 162 -5.51 12.74 16.34
N ASP A 163 -4.63 11.77 16.13
CA ASP A 163 -3.28 11.75 16.68
C ASP A 163 -2.20 12.05 15.64
N LYS A 164 -2.59 12.78 14.60
CA LYS A 164 -1.71 13.16 13.47
C LYS A 164 -0.36 13.72 13.95
N GLN A 165 -0.34 14.58 14.97
CA GLN A 165 0.90 15.22 15.43
C GLN A 165 1.92 14.24 16.03
N ARG A 166 1.46 13.09 16.50
CA ARG A 166 2.31 12.01 16.98
C ARG A 166 2.75 11.11 15.84
N LEU A 167 1.77 10.56 15.11
CA LEU A 167 2.02 9.53 14.10
C LEU A 167 2.78 10.04 12.88
N LYS A 168 2.69 11.33 12.53
CA LYS A 168 3.47 11.92 11.42
C LYS A 168 4.94 12.19 11.75
N ARG A 169 5.42 11.90 12.97
CA ARG A 169 6.83 12.08 13.33
C ARG A 169 7.75 11.02 12.71
N PHE A 170 7.17 9.94 12.19
CA PHE A 170 7.92 8.86 11.55
C PHE A 170 7.99 9.06 10.04
N ALA A 171 9.16 8.85 9.44
CA ALA A 171 9.32 8.63 8.02
C ALA A 171 9.05 7.14 7.74
N TYR A 172 7.87 6.83 7.21
CA TYR A 172 7.47 5.44 6.98
C TYR A 172 8.10 4.89 5.70
N GLN A 173 8.54 3.64 5.74
CA GLN A 173 8.93 2.92 4.52
C GLN A 173 7.73 2.61 3.64
N TYR A 174 6.60 2.26 4.26
CA TYR A 174 5.32 2.04 3.60
C TYR A 174 4.17 2.63 4.39
N ILE A 175 3.22 3.21 3.68
CA ILE A 175 1.86 3.44 4.17
C ILE A 175 0.92 2.53 3.38
N ILE A 176 0.25 1.62 4.09
CA ILE A 176 -0.68 0.64 3.53
C ILE A 176 -2.07 0.99 4.04
N ILE A 177 -3.02 1.15 3.12
CA ILE A 177 -4.40 1.51 3.45
C ILE A 177 -5.30 0.36 3.04
N ASP A 178 -5.89 -0.31 4.02
CA ASP A 178 -6.90 -1.33 3.79
C ASP A 178 -8.27 -0.67 3.54
N GLU A 179 -9.07 -1.26 2.67
CA GLU A 179 -10.32 -0.66 2.17
C GLU A 179 -10.08 0.71 1.53
N GLY A 180 -9.10 0.78 0.62
CA GLY A 180 -8.64 2.00 -0.05
C GLY A 180 -9.72 2.79 -0.78
N HIS A 181 -10.91 2.18 -1.03
CA HIS A 181 -12.07 2.90 -1.57
C HIS A 181 -12.50 4.11 -0.72
N ARG A 182 -12.11 4.17 0.56
CA ARG A 182 -12.32 5.35 1.42
C ARG A 182 -11.52 6.57 0.96
N MET A 183 -10.50 6.39 0.12
CA MET A 183 -9.69 7.46 -0.45
C MET A 183 -10.28 8.05 -1.74
N LYS A 184 -11.42 7.56 -2.22
CA LYS A 184 -12.10 8.00 -3.46
C LYS A 184 -12.49 9.48 -3.48
N ASN A 185 -12.48 10.17 -2.36
CA ASN A 185 -12.70 11.60 -2.27
C ASN A 185 -11.41 12.32 -1.87
N ALA A 186 -10.68 12.84 -2.86
CA ALA A 186 -9.43 13.57 -2.65
C ALA A 186 -9.60 14.83 -1.79
N ALA A 187 -10.75 15.49 -1.84
CA ALA A 187 -11.08 16.66 -1.02
C ALA A 187 -11.45 16.31 0.42
N SER A 188 -11.48 15.02 0.78
CA SER A 188 -11.80 14.60 2.14
C SER A 188 -10.71 15.03 3.14
N LYS A 189 -11.15 15.30 4.38
CA LYS A 189 -10.22 15.58 5.48
C LYS A 189 -9.23 14.44 5.71
N LEU A 190 -9.62 13.21 5.43
CA LEU A 190 -8.77 12.03 5.52
C LEU A 190 -7.65 12.08 4.50
N SER A 191 -7.96 12.31 3.22
CA SER A 191 -6.97 12.42 2.15
C SER A 191 -5.97 13.54 2.45
N ALA A 192 -6.46 14.75 2.74
CA ALA A 192 -5.62 15.89 3.10
C ALA A 192 -4.75 15.65 4.35
N THR A 193 -5.21 14.79 5.27
CA THR A 193 -4.40 14.42 6.44
C THR A 193 -3.30 13.44 6.06
N LEU A 194 -3.63 12.40 5.28
CA LEU A 194 -2.68 11.36 4.89
C LEU A 194 -1.57 11.87 3.96
N MET A 195 -1.85 12.88 3.14
CA MET A 195 -0.84 13.56 2.31
C MET A 195 0.27 14.22 3.13
N GLN A 196 0.05 14.47 4.42
CA GLN A 196 1.04 15.08 5.32
C GLN A 196 1.93 14.06 6.05
N TYR A 197 1.71 12.76 5.80
CA TYR A 197 2.55 11.69 6.32
C TYR A 197 3.66 11.39 5.32
N GLU A 198 4.88 11.40 5.81
CA GLU A 198 6.04 11.04 4.99
C GLU A 198 6.12 9.53 4.79
N SER A 199 6.30 9.09 3.57
CA SER A 199 6.48 7.68 3.22
C SER A 199 7.26 7.50 1.93
N ALA A 200 8.11 6.47 1.89
CA ALA A 200 8.80 6.07 0.66
C ALA A 200 7.83 5.44 -0.35
N HIS A 201 6.91 4.61 0.13
CA HIS A 201 5.93 3.91 -0.72
C HIS A 201 4.52 3.97 -0.14
N ARG A 202 3.51 3.83 -1.02
CA ARG A 202 2.09 3.75 -0.67
C ARG A 202 1.43 2.59 -1.39
N VAL A 203 0.62 1.82 -0.67
CA VAL A 203 -0.20 0.74 -1.25
C VAL A 203 -1.63 0.84 -0.74
N LEU A 204 -2.58 0.77 -1.67
CA LEU A 204 -4.01 0.68 -1.36
C LEU A 204 -4.48 -0.76 -1.55
N LEU A 205 -5.21 -1.28 -0.58
CA LEU A 205 -5.89 -2.58 -0.68
C LEU A 205 -7.39 -2.31 -0.84
N THR A 206 -8.03 -2.92 -1.81
CA THR A 206 -9.48 -2.77 -2.01
C THR A 206 -10.10 -4.05 -2.55
N GLY A 207 -11.28 -4.39 -2.07
CA GLY A 207 -12.10 -5.49 -2.61
C GLY A 207 -13.17 -4.99 -3.58
N THR A 208 -13.35 -3.69 -3.71
CA THR A 208 -14.30 -3.12 -4.67
C THR A 208 -13.58 -2.78 -5.96
N PRO A 209 -14.06 -3.28 -7.12
CA PRO A 209 -13.50 -2.86 -8.39
C PRO A 209 -13.60 -1.34 -8.54
N LEU A 210 -12.64 -0.77 -9.25
CA LEU A 210 -12.66 0.63 -9.66
C LEU A 210 -13.85 0.79 -10.63
N GLN A 211 -15.04 1.08 -10.09
CA GLN A 211 -16.25 1.20 -10.88
C GLN A 211 -16.22 2.53 -11.62
N ASN A 212 -16.21 2.48 -12.94
CA ASN A 212 -16.57 3.48 -13.99
C ASN A 212 -16.60 4.99 -13.64
N ASN A 213 -15.95 5.41 -12.57
CA ASN A 213 -15.88 6.81 -12.14
C ASN A 213 -14.43 7.28 -12.21
N LEU A 214 -14.11 8.00 -13.28
CA LEU A 214 -12.76 8.56 -13.50
C LEU A 214 -12.31 9.45 -12.34
N HIS A 215 -13.24 10.18 -11.73
CA HIS A 215 -12.91 11.04 -10.59
C HIS A 215 -12.48 10.25 -9.35
N GLU A 216 -13.11 9.09 -9.08
CA GLU A 216 -12.68 8.20 -8.01
C GLU A 216 -11.30 7.59 -8.30
N LEU A 217 -11.06 7.18 -9.54
CA LEU A 217 -9.75 6.68 -9.96
C LEU A 217 -8.68 7.77 -9.81
N TRP A 218 -8.98 8.99 -10.27
CA TRP A 218 -8.07 10.12 -10.08
C TRP A 218 -7.75 10.35 -8.60
N ALA A 219 -8.73 10.31 -7.70
CA ALA A 219 -8.50 10.51 -6.28
C ALA A 219 -7.52 9.48 -5.67
N LEU A 220 -7.62 8.21 -6.09
CA LEU A 220 -6.69 7.16 -5.66
C LEU A 220 -5.29 7.37 -6.24
N LEU A 221 -5.20 7.72 -7.52
CA LEU A 221 -3.92 8.00 -8.18
C LEU A 221 -3.28 9.28 -7.64
N HIS A 222 -4.04 10.32 -7.37
CA HIS A 222 -3.56 11.54 -6.72
C HIS A 222 -2.97 11.24 -5.34
N PHE A 223 -3.59 10.36 -4.54
CA PHE A 223 -3.03 9.94 -3.28
C PHE A 223 -1.72 9.17 -3.43
N LEU A 224 -1.62 8.31 -4.45
CA LEU A 224 -0.41 7.52 -4.71
C LEU A 224 0.72 8.33 -5.37
N TYR A 225 0.36 9.28 -6.23
CA TYR A 225 1.24 10.03 -7.11
C TYR A 225 0.77 11.48 -7.24
N GLU A 226 0.96 12.26 -6.17
CA GLU A 226 0.47 13.65 -6.09
C GLU A 226 1.03 14.56 -7.20
N GLN A 227 2.31 14.38 -7.52
CA GLN A 227 3.02 15.20 -8.50
C GLN A 227 2.58 14.88 -9.93
N GLU A 228 2.35 13.61 -10.24
CA GLU A 228 1.95 13.12 -11.55
C GLU A 228 0.47 13.38 -11.84
N PHE A 229 -0.37 13.36 -10.83
CA PHE A 229 -1.82 13.57 -10.93
C PHE A 229 -2.31 14.75 -10.08
N PRO A 230 -1.81 15.97 -10.28
CA PRO A 230 -2.06 17.09 -9.36
C PRO A 230 -3.51 17.57 -9.35
N THR A 231 -4.22 17.49 -10.47
CA THR A 231 -5.62 17.97 -10.59
C THR A 231 -6.50 17.00 -11.37
N SER A 232 -7.79 16.94 -11.00
CA SER A 232 -8.78 16.13 -11.73
C SER A 232 -9.00 16.64 -13.16
N THR A 233 -8.93 17.97 -13.38
CA THR A 233 -9.11 18.56 -14.70
C THR A 233 -8.00 18.14 -15.67
N ALA A 234 -6.75 18.10 -15.24
CA ALA A 234 -5.65 17.61 -16.07
C ALA A 234 -5.82 16.10 -16.36
N PHE A 235 -6.24 15.32 -15.37
CA PHE A 235 -6.53 13.90 -15.52
C PHE A 235 -7.68 13.66 -16.51
N ASP A 236 -8.81 14.36 -16.35
CA ASP A 236 -9.96 14.26 -17.24
C ASP A 236 -9.59 14.63 -18.68
N SER A 237 -8.76 15.65 -18.87
CA SER A 237 -8.28 16.04 -20.20
C SER A 237 -7.39 14.98 -20.83
N ALA A 238 -6.56 14.30 -20.06
CA ALA A 238 -5.66 13.24 -20.54
C ALA A 238 -6.40 11.92 -20.83
N PHE A 239 -7.44 11.61 -20.04
CA PHE A 239 -8.18 10.35 -20.11
C PHE A 239 -9.59 10.51 -20.70
N ASN A 240 -10.04 11.71 -21.02
CA ASN A 240 -11.28 11.94 -21.77
C ASN A 240 -11.11 11.45 -23.22
N LEU A 241 -11.02 10.14 -23.36
CA LEU A 241 -11.16 9.42 -24.63
C LEU A 241 -12.61 9.46 -25.16
N ASN A 242 -13.45 10.31 -24.62
CA ASN A 242 -14.78 10.64 -25.10
C ASN A 242 -14.71 11.79 -26.12
N GLY A 243 -13.75 11.75 -26.99
CA GLY A 243 -13.84 12.35 -28.28
C GLY A 243 -14.75 11.47 -29.14
N LYS A 244 -16.05 11.79 -29.21
CA LYS A 244 -17.02 11.49 -30.26
C LYS A 244 -16.74 10.29 -31.19
#